data_34b221e7be530ea3e857e6d57a7ed5d7
#
_entry.id   34b221e7be530ea3e857e6d57a7ed5d7
#
_cell.length_a   1.000
_cell.length_b   1.000
_cell.length_c   1.000
_cell.angle_alpha   90.00
_cell.angle_beta   90.00
_cell.angle_gamma   90.00
#
_symmetry.space_group_name_H-M   'P 1'
#
loop_
_entity.id
_entity.type
_entity.pdbx_description
1 polymer ?
#
loop_
_entity_poly.entity_id
_entity_poly.type
_entity_poly.pdbx_seq_one_letter_code
_entity_poly.pdbx_strand_id
1 'polypeptide(L)'
;MKDTNALIYVVEDDEGIQEVYEGAFEDEYLVKIFSSGKEFFEVFEKVKPSIIILDIMLPDMDGYTILTKIREIDERVPVIIVSAKSDEISFVKGLNKGADDYMAKPFSVLELMARVKTNLRRANLYVTNAGDFTVDHNTYKILYRGEDLKLTLKEFKLFKILIGQAGITVNREALFREVWGEDYMGETRTLDMHMATLREKIKNAGGSGDCIVTVRGIGYRFENI
;
A
#
# COMPACT_ATOMS: atom_id res chain seq x y z
N MET A 1 -8.96 16.08 -9.59
CA MET A 1 -8.06 15.23 -10.41
C MET A 1 -8.56 13.82 -10.26
N LYS A 2 -8.91 13.17 -11.36
CA LYS A 2 -9.30 11.76 -11.34
C LYS A 2 -8.12 10.96 -10.76
N ASP A 3 -8.36 10.16 -9.73
CA ASP A 3 -7.39 9.16 -9.24
C ASP A 3 -7.50 7.93 -10.15
N THR A 4 -7.28 8.17 -11.46
CA THR A 4 -7.57 7.27 -12.58
C THR A 4 -6.75 5.98 -12.57
N ASN A 5 -5.97 5.73 -11.52
CA ASN A 5 -5.12 4.54 -11.40
C ASN A 5 -5.55 3.53 -10.33
N ALA A 6 -6.53 3.84 -9.48
CA ALA A 6 -6.98 2.89 -8.47
C ALA A 6 -7.94 1.86 -9.10
N LEU A 7 -7.60 0.58 -8.99
CA LEU A 7 -8.39 -0.55 -9.46
C LEU A 7 -9.22 -1.09 -8.29
N ILE A 8 -10.54 -1.06 -8.42
CA ILE A 8 -11.49 -1.60 -7.45
C ILE A 8 -11.97 -2.97 -7.93
N TYR A 9 -11.86 -3.99 -7.09
CA TYR A 9 -12.54 -5.26 -7.31
C TYR A 9 -13.80 -5.32 -6.48
N VAL A 10 -14.90 -5.75 -7.10
CA VAL A 10 -16.18 -6.00 -6.44
C VAL A 10 -16.54 -7.46 -6.62
N VAL A 11 -16.89 -8.15 -5.53
CA VAL A 11 -17.38 -9.53 -5.56
C VAL A 11 -18.82 -9.51 -5.05
N GLU A 12 -19.76 -9.65 -5.97
CA GLU A 12 -21.21 -9.46 -5.77
C GLU A 12 -21.97 -10.27 -6.82
N ASP A 13 -22.95 -11.07 -6.45
CA ASP A 13 -23.71 -11.91 -7.38
C ASP A 13 -25.02 -11.26 -7.87
N ASP A 14 -25.55 -10.26 -7.17
CA ASP A 14 -26.75 -9.54 -7.57
C ASP A 14 -26.45 -8.51 -8.66
N GLU A 15 -27.00 -8.76 -9.88
CA GLU A 15 -26.79 -7.88 -11.04
C GLU A 15 -27.26 -6.44 -10.79
N GLY A 16 -28.38 -6.24 -10.05
CA GLY A 16 -28.87 -4.91 -9.75
C GLY A 16 -27.94 -4.11 -8.82
N ILE A 17 -27.27 -4.81 -7.89
CA ILE A 17 -26.26 -4.19 -7.01
C ILE A 17 -24.96 -3.95 -7.78
N GLN A 18 -24.59 -4.84 -8.72
CA GLN A 18 -23.45 -4.64 -9.61
C GLN A 18 -23.59 -3.35 -10.42
N GLU A 19 -24.76 -3.08 -11.00
CA GLU A 19 -25.05 -1.83 -11.72
C GLU A 19 -24.86 -0.59 -10.83
N VAL A 20 -25.25 -0.68 -9.54
CA VAL A 20 -25.02 0.40 -8.57
C VAL A 20 -23.53 0.65 -8.36
N TYR A 21 -22.71 -0.41 -8.25
CA TYR A 21 -21.25 -0.26 -8.11
C TYR A 21 -20.61 0.32 -9.37
N GLU A 22 -21.01 -0.14 -10.56
CA GLU A 22 -20.52 0.40 -11.83
C GLU A 22 -20.79 1.90 -11.91
N GLY A 23 -22.05 2.32 -11.77
CA GLY A 23 -22.43 3.73 -11.81
C GLY A 23 -21.78 4.59 -10.71
N ALA A 24 -21.50 3.99 -9.54
CA ALA A 24 -20.83 4.71 -8.44
C ALA A 24 -19.36 5.01 -8.71
N PHE A 25 -18.67 4.14 -9.44
CA PHE A 25 -17.22 4.19 -9.54
C PHE A 25 -16.66 4.53 -10.92
N GLU A 26 -17.42 4.36 -12.02
CA GLU A 26 -16.94 4.50 -13.41
C GLU A 26 -16.28 5.83 -13.74
N ASP A 27 -16.71 6.91 -13.07
CA ASP A 27 -16.16 8.25 -13.31
C ASP A 27 -14.80 8.50 -12.64
N GLU A 28 -14.52 7.80 -11.53
CA GLU A 28 -13.34 8.08 -10.68
C GLU A 28 -12.30 6.95 -10.67
N TYR A 29 -12.72 5.68 -10.91
CA TYR A 29 -11.90 4.49 -10.70
C TYR A 29 -11.98 3.50 -11.88
N LEU A 30 -11.02 2.58 -11.93
CA LEU A 30 -11.14 1.37 -12.74
C LEU A 30 -11.87 0.31 -11.90
N VAL A 31 -12.96 -0.25 -12.43
CA VAL A 31 -13.77 -1.24 -11.71
C VAL A 31 -13.72 -2.58 -12.43
N LYS A 32 -13.64 -3.66 -11.67
CA LYS A 32 -13.85 -5.00 -12.15
C LYS A 32 -14.76 -5.75 -11.19
N ILE A 33 -15.87 -6.27 -11.71
CA ILE A 33 -16.90 -6.98 -10.95
C ILE A 33 -16.82 -8.46 -11.23
N PHE A 34 -17.06 -9.27 -10.20
CA PHE A 34 -17.06 -10.72 -10.25
C PHE A 34 -18.33 -11.24 -9.58
N SER A 35 -19.03 -12.13 -10.24
CA SER A 35 -20.28 -12.73 -9.72
C SER A 35 -20.01 -13.93 -8.80
N SER A 36 -18.75 -14.35 -8.65
CA SER A 36 -18.40 -15.51 -7.82
C SER A 36 -16.98 -15.39 -7.25
N GLY A 37 -16.75 -16.09 -6.13
CA GLY A 37 -15.41 -16.20 -5.55
C GLY A 37 -14.41 -16.89 -6.48
N LYS A 38 -14.86 -17.85 -7.28
CA LYS A 38 -14.01 -18.55 -8.25
C LYS A 38 -13.49 -17.59 -9.31
N GLU A 39 -14.36 -16.83 -9.97
CA GLU A 39 -13.96 -15.83 -10.98
C GLU A 39 -13.02 -14.79 -10.40
N PHE A 40 -13.30 -14.34 -9.18
CA PHE A 40 -12.45 -13.39 -8.47
C PHE A 40 -11.01 -13.93 -8.31
N PHE A 41 -10.81 -15.15 -7.81
CA PHE A 41 -9.47 -15.69 -7.59
C PHE A 41 -8.69 -15.94 -8.88
N GLU A 42 -9.34 -16.34 -9.99
CA GLU A 42 -8.69 -16.51 -11.29
C GLU A 42 -7.96 -15.25 -11.77
N VAL A 43 -8.44 -14.08 -11.33
CA VAL A 43 -7.88 -12.78 -11.69
C VAL A 43 -7.02 -12.19 -10.57
N PHE A 44 -7.44 -12.32 -9.31
CA PHE A 44 -6.77 -11.73 -8.14
C PHE A 44 -5.33 -12.21 -7.97
N GLU A 45 -5.02 -13.45 -8.34
CA GLU A 45 -3.66 -13.98 -8.30
C GLU A 45 -2.71 -13.29 -9.30
N LYS A 46 -3.25 -12.81 -10.43
CA LYS A 46 -2.48 -12.22 -11.54
C LYS A 46 -2.38 -10.70 -11.44
N VAL A 47 -3.48 -10.06 -11.06
CA VAL A 47 -3.60 -8.58 -10.99
C VAL A 47 -4.15 -8.19 -9.63
N LYS A 48 -3.40 -7.37 -8.91
CA LYS A 48 -3.81 -6.91 -7.58
C LYS A 48 -4.61 -5.62 -7.66
N PRO A 49 -5.79 -5.56 -7.00
CA PRO A 49 -6.57 -4.33 -6.90
C PRO A 49 -6.01 -3.40 -5.82
N SER A 50 -6.42 -2.15 -5.86
CA SER A 50 -6.15 -1.16 -4.81
C SER A 50 -7.07 -1.32 -3.60
N ILE A 51 -8.26 -1.90 -3.80
CA ILE A 51 -9.26 -2.19 -2.77
C ILE A 51 -10.22 -3.26 -3.27
N ILE A 52 -10.79 -4.03 -2.34
CA ILE A 52 -11.81 -5.04 -2.62
C ILE A 52 -13.08 -4.68 -1.86
N ILE A 53 -14.23 -4.75 -2.56
CA ILE A 53 -15.57 -4.73 -1.97
C ILE A 53 -16.11 -6.16 -2.08
N LEU A 54 -16.51 -6.74 -0.95
CA LEU A 54 -16.83 -8.16 -0.86
C LEU A 54 -18.18 -8.38 -0.22
N ASP A 55 -19.11 -9.01 -0.93
CA ASP A 55 -20.30 -9.59 -0.29
C ASP A 55 -19.93 -10.90 0.41
N ILE A 56 -20.60 -11.16 1.51
CA ILE A 56 -20.48 -12.41 2.27
C ILE A 56 -21.39 -13.51 1.68
N MET A 57 -22.52 -13.10 1.12
CA MET A 57 -23.57 -14.03 0.68
C MET A 57 -23.46 -14.36 -0.80
N LEU A 58 -22.38 -15.03 -1.19
CA LEU A 58 -22.16 -15.47 -2.57
C LEU A 58 -22.64 -16.93 -2.76
N PRO A 59 -23.06 -17.31 -3.98
CA PRO A 59 -23.65 -18.63 -4.23
C PRO A 59 -22.63 -19.79 -4.22
N ASP A 60 -21.37 -19.52 -4.55
CA ASP A 60 -20.32 -20.54 -4.69
C ASP A 60 -19.41 -20.67 -3.46
N MET A 61 -19.18 -19.59 -2.73
CA MET A 61 -18.24 -19.56 -1.61
C MET A 61 -18.64 -18.52 -0.57
N ASP A 62 -18.64 -18.89 0.72
CA ASP A 62 -18.85 -17.93 1.81
C ASP A 62 -17.79 -16.81 1.77
N GLY A 63 -18.22 -15.55 1.74
CA GLY A 63 -17.33 -14.39 1.67
C GLY A 63 -16.31 -14.30 2.81
N TYR A 64 -16.59 -14.85 3.99
CA TYR A 64 -15.59 -14.97 5.05
C TYR A 64 -14.45 -15.94 4.68
N THR A 65 -14.75 -16.97 3.88
CA THR A 65 -13.73 -17.89 3.34
C THR A 65 -12.89 -17.17 2.29
N ILE A 66 -13.54 -16.37 1.43
CA ILE A 66 -12.85 -15.52 0.45
C ILE A 66 -11.91 -14.55 1.17
N LEU A 67 -12.38 -13.85 2.20
CA LEU A 67 -11.57 -12.92 2.99
C LEU A 67 -10.35 -13.62 3.61
N THR A 68 -10.52 -14.80 4.19
CA THR A 68 -9.41 -15.56 4.76
C THR A 68 -8.35 -15.89 3.70
N LYS A 69 -8.76 -16.37 2.52
CA LYS A 69 -7.85 -16.64 1.41
C LYS A 69 -7.18 -15.38 0.85
N ILE A 70 -7.91 -14.25 0.79
CA ILE A 70 -7.30 -12.97 0.42
C ILE A 70 -6.16 -12.65 1.38
N ARG A 71 -6.37 -12.79 2.69
CA ARG A 71 -5.35 -12.49 3.70
C ARG A 71 -4.15 -13.43 3.66
N GLU A 72 -4.33 -14.68 3.26
CA GLU A 72 -3.23 -15.63 3.01
C GLU A 72 -2.36 -15.20 1.80
N ILE A 73 -2.98 -14.61 0.77
CA ILE A 73 -2.30 -14.17 -0.47
C ILE A 73 -1.77 -12.73 -0.34
N ASP A 74 -2.55 -11.86 0.31
CA ASP A 74 -2.25 -10.45 0.50
C ASP A 74 -2.89 -9.94 1.80
N GLU A 75 -2.07 -9.78 2.82
CA GLU A 75 -2.51 -9.29 4.15
C GLU A 75 -2.97 -7.83 4.14
N ARG A 76 -2.73 -7.08 3.07
CA ARG A 76 -2.73 -5.61 3.08
C ARG A 76 -3.74 -4.96 2.18
N VAL A 77 -4.16 -5.63 1.11
CA VAL A 77 -5.17 -5.06 0.22
C VAL A 77 -6.41 -4.71 1.07
N PRO A 78 -6.87 -3.46 1.08
CA PRO A 78 -8.05 -3.10 1.85
C PRO A 78 -9.26 -3.90 1.38
N VAL A 79 -10.02 -4.42 2.34
CA VAL A 79 -11.27 -5.15 2.08
C VAL A 79 -12.40 -4.51 2.86
N ILE A 80 -13.41 -4.03 2.13
CA ILE A 80 -14.69 -3.57 2.70
C ILE A 80 -15.71 -4.69 2.50
N ILE A 81 -16.27 -5.22 3.58
CA ILE A 81 -17.40 -6.13 3.50
C ILE A 81 -18.68 -5.30 3.31
N VAL A 82 -19.51 -5.69 2.35
CA VAL A 82 -20.85 -5.11 2.14
C VAL A 82 -21.86 -6.24 2.11
N SER A 83 -22.72 -6.37 3.15
CA SER A 83 -23.58 -7.53 3.29
C SER A 83 -24.95 -7.22 3.86
N ALA A 84 -25.96 -8.04 3.53
CA ALA A 84 -27.28 -7.99 4.15
C ALA A 84 -27.27 -8.43 5.63
N LYS A 85 -26.20 -9.10 6.09
CA LYS A 85 -26.00 -9.42 7.52
C LYS A 85 -25.58 -8.18 8.29
N SER A 86 -26.54 -7.58 9.00
CA SER A 86 -26.32 -6.34 9.75
C SER A 86 -26.21 -6.55 11.27
N ASP A 87 -26.17 -7.83 11.71
CA ASP A 87 -26.03 -8.15 13.13
C ASP A 87 -24.60 -7.92 13.64
N GLU A 88 -24.49 -7.59 14.93
CA GLU A 88 -23.22 -7.27 15.58
C GLU A 88 -22.21 -8.43 15.50
N ILE A 89 -22.68 -9.69 15.53
CA ILE A 89 -21.83 -10.87 15.47
C ILE A 89 -21.17 -10.96 14.10
N SER A 90 -21.92 -10.74 13.03
CA SER A 90 -21.40 -10.74 11.65
C SER A 90 -20.41 -9.61 11.42
N PHE A 91 -20.67 -8.43 11.94
CA PHE A 91 -19.77 -7.28 11.93
C PHE A 91 -18.44 -7.60 12.63
N VAL A 92 -18.49 -8.03 13.89
CA VAL A 92 -17.29 -8.38 14.67
C VAL A 92 -16.51 -9.52 14.02
N LYS A 93 -17.21 -10.53 13.48
CA LYS A 93 -16.58 -11.65 12.77
C LYS A 93 -15.80 -11.19 11.54
N GLY A 94 -16.37 -10.26 10.75
CA GLY A 94 -15.70 -9.70 9.57
C GLY A 94 -14.42 -8.98 9.92
N LEU A 95 -14.47 -8.07 10.88
CA LEU A 95 -13.28 -7.32 11.33
C LEU A 95 -12.21 -8.24 11.94
N ASN A 96 -12.59 -9.21 12.79
CA ASN A 96 -11.65 -10.17 13.37
C ASN A 96 -10.98 -11.07 12.32
N LYS A 97 -11.61 -11.28 11.17
CA LYS A 97 -11.04 -12.03 10.05
C LYS A 97 -10.15 -11.16 9.15
N GLY A 98 -10.00 -9.87 9.47
CA GLY A 98 -9.11 -8.96 8.78
C GLY A 98 -9.78 -8.08 7.72
N ALA A 99 -11.10 -7.88 7.75
CA ALA A 99 -11.73 -6.80 6.97
C ALA A 99 -11.31 -5.44 7.55
N ASP A 100 -11.09 -4.46 6.67
CA ASP A 100 -10.72 -3.09 7.07
C ASP A 100 -11.95 -2.24 7.39
N ASP A 101 -13.10 -2.60 6.80
CA ASP A 101 -14.39 -1.95 7.06
C ASP A 101 -15.55 -2.91 6.80
N TYR A 102 -16.73 -2.55 7.30
CA TYR A 102 -17.97 -3.33 7.13
C TYR A 102 -19.14 -2.40 6.94
N MET A 103 -19.98 -2.69 5.96
CA MET A 103 -21.18 -1.91 5.66
C MET A 103 -22.40 -2.82 5.44
N ALA A 104 -23.53 -2.45 6.02
CA ALA A 104 -24.78 -3.20 5.85
C ALA A 104 -25.51 -2.80 4.56
N LYS A 105 -26.17 -3.74 3.89
CA LYS A 105 -27.18 -3.50 2.85
C LYS A 105 -28.54 -3.26 3.51
N PRO A 106 -29.36 -2.32 3.00
CA PRO A 106 -29.09 -1.39 1.91
C PRO A 106 -28.15 -0.25 2.34
N PHE A 107 -27.29 0.20 1.42
CA PHE A 107 -26.30 1.23 1.68
C PHE A 107 -26.49 2.49 0.84
N SER A 108 -25.95 3.60 1.30
CA SER A 108 -25.85 4.83 0.53
C SER A 108 -24.62 4.81 -0.36
N VAL A 109 -24.76 5.13 -1.66
CA VAL A 109 -23.64 5.30 -2.58
C VAL A 109 -22.63 6.33 -2.07
N LEU A 110 -23.10 7.44 -1.48
CA LEU A 110 -22.23 8.46 -0.90
C LEU A 110 -21.41 7.92 0.29
N GLU A 111 -22.02 7.08 1.13
CA GLU A 111 -21.30 6.43 2.23
C GLU A 111 -20.26 5.45 1.73
N LEU A 112 -20.62 4.61 0.74
CA LEU A 112 -19.70 3.67 0.10
C LEU A 112 -18.49 4.40 -0.47
N MET A 113 -18.71 5.45 -1.25
CA MET A 113 -17.64 6.28 -1.84
C MET A 113 -16.71 6.89 -0.77
N ALA A 114 -17.28 7.39 0.33
CA ALA A 114 -16.50 7.95 1.43
C ALA A 114 -15.63 6.89 2.12
N ARG A 115 -16.15 5.68 2.32
CA ARG A 115 -15.42 4.54 2.90
C ARG A 115 -14.31 4.05 1.97
N VAL A 116 -14.60 3.91 0.67
CA VAL A 116 -13.60 3.55 -0.35
C VAL A 116 -12.46 4.57 -0.36
N LYS A 117 -12.76 5.88 -0.44
CA LYS A 117 -11.75 6.95 -0.39
C LYS A 117 -10.91 6.91 0.89
N THR A 118 -11.54 6.62 2.02
CA THR A 118 -10.84 6.54 3.31
C THR A 118 -9.89 5.34 3.37
N ASN A 119 -10.33 4.17 2.91
CA ASN A 119 -9.51 2.96 2.90
C ASN A 119 -8.37 3.03 1.87
N LEU A 120 -8.62 3.57 0.67
CA LEU A 120 -7.58 3.86 -0.32
C LEU A 120 -6.55 4.85 0.22
N ARG A 121 -6.97 5.91 0.90
CA ARG A 121 -6.05 6.85 1.55
C ARG A 121 -5.20 6.19 2.63
N ARG A 122 -5.79 5.32 3.46
CA ARG A 122 -5.04 4.54 4.46
C ARG A 122 -4.01 3.63 3.80
N ALA A 123 -4.39 2.91 2.75
CA ALA A 123 -3.47 2.08 1.97
C ALA A 123 -2.33 2.93 1.36
N ASN A 124 -2.65 4.10 0.80
CA ASN A 124 -1.66 5.03 0.25
C ASN A 124 -0.76 5.69 1.31
N LEU A 125 -1.19 5.77 2.58
CA LEU A 125 -0.33 6.23 3.68
C LEU A 125 0.87 5.30 3.92
N TYR A 126 0.77 4.05 3.45
CA TYR A 126 1.87 3.09 3.51
C TYR A 126 2.78 3.10 2.27
N VAL A 127 2.41 3.87 1.23
CA VAL A 127 3.22 4.07 0.03
C VAL A 127 3.48 5.56 -0.15
N THR A 128 4.73 5.96 -0.15
CA THR A 128 5.15 7.35 -0.37
C THR A 128 5.89 7.44 -1.70
N ASN A 129 5.45 8.35 -2.57
CA ASN A 129 6.15 8.64 -3.82
C ASN A 129 7.03 9.88 -3.67
N ALA A 130 8.27 9.78 -4.16
CA ALA A 130 9.23 10.88 -4.18
C ALA A 130 9.96 10.89 -5.52
N GLY A 131 9.42 11.63 -6.48
CA GLY A 131 9.88 11.59 -7.87
C GLY A 131 9.69 10.19 -8.46
N ASP A 132 10.77 9.62 -8.98
CA ASP A 132 10.80 8.27 -9.57
C ASP A 132 10.84 7.14 -8.51
N PHE A 133 10.91 7.48 -7.22
CA PHE A 133 10.97 6.50 -6.13
C PHE A 133 9.59 6.26 -5.52
N THR A 134 9.28 4.99 -5.29
CA THR A 134 8.11 4.52 -4.54
C THR A 134 8.60 3.81 -3.28
N VAL A 135 8.25 4.34 -2.11
CA VAL A 135 8.58 3.75 -0.79
C VAL A 135 7.38 2.98 -0.27
N ASP A 136 7.48 1.67 -0.22
CA ASP A 136 6.49 0.81 0.44
C ASP A 136 6.93 0.56 1.89
N HIS A 137 6.26 1.23 2.81
CA HIS A 137 6.54 1.16 4.24
C HIS A 137 6.19 -0.19 4.86
N ASN A 138 5.37 -0.97 4.20
CA ASN A 138 4.91 -2.27 4.68
C ASN A 138 5.85 -3.40 4.30
N THR A 139 6.31 -3.43 3.04
CA THR A 139 7.25 -4.44 2.56
C THR A 139 8.68 -4.09 2.88
N TYR A 140 8.92 -2.89 3.42
CA TYR A 140 10.27 -2.34 3.59
C TYR A 140 11.05 -2.31 2.28
N LYS A 141 10.35 -1.98 1.18
CA LYS A 141 10.91 -1.88 -0.16
C LYS A 141 10.91 -0.46 -0.65
N ILE A 142 11.93 -0.12 -1.43
CA ILE A 142 11.94 1.09 -2.24
C ILE A 142 12.15 0.66 -3.68
N LEU A 143 11.24 1.11 -4.55
CA LEU A 143 11.33 0.87 -5.98
C LEU A 143 11.78 2.16 -6.67
N TYR A 144 12.58 2.01 -7.72
CA TYR A 144 12.91 3.08 -8.65
C TYR A 144 12.26 2.77 -10.00
N ARG A 145 11.30 3.58 -10.44
CA ARG A 145 10.49 3.34 -11.66
C ARG A 145 9.89 1.94 -11.74
N GLY A 146 9.46 1.40 -10.60
CA GLY A 146 8.87 0.07 -10.48
C GLY A 146 9.86 -1.08 -10.26
N GLU A 147 11.19 -0.84 -10.36
CA GLU A 147 12.23 -1.83 -10.09
C GLU A 147 12.64 -1.81 -8.60
N ASP A 148 12.61 -2.98 -7.94
CA ASP A 148 12.98 -3.14 -6.53
C ASP A 148 14.49 -2.95 -6.32
N LEU A 149 14.89 -1.98 -5.52
CA LEU A 149 16.28 -1.68 -5.18
C LEU A 149 16.96 -2.76 -4.33
N LYS A 150 16.21 -3.75 -3.83
CA LYS A 150 16.69 -4.87 -2.98
C LYS A 150 17.52 -4.38 -1.78
N LEU A 151 16.97 -3.43 -1.05
CA LEU A 151 17.62 -2.82 0.10
C LEU A 151 17.59 -3.76 1.31
N THR A 152 18.66 -3.73 2.10
CA THR A 152 18.64 -4.26 3.46
C THR A 152 17.78 -3.37 4.36
N LEU A 153 17.32 -3.87 5.51
CA LEU A 153 16.48 -3.10 6.43
C LEU A 153 17.15 -1.78 6.88
N LYS A 154 18.47 -1.75 7.06
CA LYS A 154 19.20 -0.54 7.43
C LYS A 154 19.26 0.47 6.28
N GLU A 155 19.53 0.00 5.07
CA GLU A 155 19.51 0.84 3.86
C GLU A 155 18.12 1.39 3.59
N PHE A 156 17.07 0.57 3.76
CA PHE A 156 15.68 1.02 3.66
C PHE A 156 15.39 2.15 4.66
N LYS A 157 15.72 1.96 5.95
CA LYS A 157 15.48 2.98 6.98
C LYS A 157 16.21 4.27 6.67
N LEU A 158 17.50 4.20 6.28
CA LEU A 158 18.30 5.36 5.89
C LEU A 158 17.67 6.12 4.73
N PHE A 159 17.34 5.41 3.65
CA PHE A 159 16.83 6.05 2.45
C PHE A 159 15.41 6.59 2.64
N LYS A 160 14.56 5.89 3.40
CA LYS A 160 13.24 6.37 3.82
C LYS A 160 13.32 7.71 4.55
N ILE A 161 14.26 7.86 5.50
CA ILE A 161 14.45 9.12 6.25
C ILE A 161 14.83 10.25 5.30
N LEU A 162 15.78 9.99 4.39
CA LEU A 162 16.24 10.98 3.44
C LEU A 162 15.14 11.42 2.45
N ILE A 163 14.39 10.45 1.91
CA ILE A 163 13.24 10.72 1.02
C ILE A 163 12.16 11.51 1.74
N GLY A 164 11.82 11.12 2.98
CA GLY A 164 10.81 11.81 3.78
C GLY A 164 11.17 13.26 4.15
N GLN A 165 12.45 13.62 4.02
CA GLN A 165 12.98 14.96 4.26
C GLN A 165 13.67 15.52 3.01
N ALA A 166 13.10 15.27 1.83
CA ALA A 166 13.67 15.71 0.56
C ALA A 166 14.02 17.20 0.57
N GLY A 167 15.22 17.54 0.09
CA GLY A 167 15.76 18.90 0.10
C GLY A 167 16.35 19.35 1.45
N ILE A 168 16.12 18.62 2.54
CA ILE A 168 16.63 18.93 3.88
C ILE A 168 17.85 18.07 4.19
N THR A 169 18.90 18.70 4.73
CA THR A 169 20.10 17.96 5.18
C THR A 169 19.84 17.31 6.53
N VAL A 170 19.91 15.99 6.57
CA VAL A 170 19.81 15.20 7.81
C VAL A 170 21.22 14.96 8.34
N ASN A 171 21.44 15.32 9.60
CA ASN A 171 22.77 15.18 10.20
C ASN A 171 23.11 13.70 10.48
N ARG A 172 24.41 13.41 10.59
CA ARG A 172 24.93 12.04 10.74
C ARG A 172 24.45 11.38 12.02
N GLU A 173 24.42 12.12 13.12
CA GLU A 173 24.00 11.63 14.43
C GLU A 173 22.51 11.24 14.45
N ALA A 174 21.65 12.06 13.81
CA ALA A 174 20.23 11.74 13.67
C ALA A 174 20.01 10.47 12.84
N LEU A 175 20.69 10.33 11.68
CA LEU A 175 20.63 9.12 10.87
C LEU A 175 21.11 7.90 11.64
N PHE A 176 22.16 8.06 12.40
CA PHE A 176 22.72 6.97 13.20
C PHE A 176 21.75 6.52 14.29
N ARG A 177 21.24 7.45 15.09
CA ARG A 177 20.31 7.20 16.19
C ARG A 177 19.02 6.52 15.70
N GLU A 178 18.45 6.99 14.61
CA GLU A 178 17.21 6.45 14.05
C GLU A 178 17.36 5.01 13.50
N VAL A 179 18.54 4.64 13.00
CA VAL A 179 18.75 3.36 12.31
C VAL A 179 19.43 2.32 13.20
N TRP A 180 20.31 2.74 14.11
CA TRP A 180 21.07 1.84 14.99
C TRP A 180 20.69 1.94 16.47
N GLY A 181 19.94 2.99 16.88
CA GLY A 181 19.55 3.24 18.29
C GLY A 181 20.54 4.15 19.03
N GLU A 182 20.13 4.63 20.21
CA GLU A 182 20.91 5.58 21.03
C GLU A 182 22.19 4.99 21.61
N ASP A 183 22.21 3.68 21.88
CA ASP A 183 23.34 3.00 22.56
C ASP A 183 24.46 2.55 21.60
N TYR A 184 24.34 2.88 20.31
CA TYR A 184 25.34 2.43 19.35
C TYR A 184 26.58 3.31 19.33
N MET A 185 27.65 2.81 19.91
CA MET A 185 28.99 3.46 19.98
C MET A 185 29.85 3.17 18.74
N GLY A 186 29.24 2.83 17.59
CA GLY A 186 29.95 2.45 16.36
C GLY A 186 30.53 3.63 15.57
N GLU A 187 31.55 3.31 14.73
CA GLU A 187 32.24 4.31 13.91
C GLU A 187 31.33 4.90 12.81
N THR A 188 31.46 6.21 12.58
CA THR A 188 30.76 6.95 11.52
C THR A 188 31.02 6.42 10.10
N ARG A 189 32.07 5.62 9.89
CA ARG A 189 32.37 4.93 8.63
C ARG A 189 31.28 3.97 8.18
N THR A 190 30.55 3.34 9.12
CA THR A 190 29.44 2.43 8.79
C THR A 190 28.33 3.15 8.01
N LEU A 191 28.00 4.39 8.36
CA LEU A 191 27.01 5.18 7.64
C LEU A 191 27.45 5.50 6.21
N ASP A 192 28.73 5.88 6.04
CA ASP A 192 29.29 6.19 4.70
C ASP A 192 29.28 4.98 3.79
N MET A 193 29.56 3.79 4.31
CA MET A 193 29.44 2.53 3.55
C MET A 193 28.03 2.27 3.07
N HIS A 194 27.03 2.42 3.95
CA HIS A 194 25.64 2.24 3.55
C HIS A 194 25.19 3.27 2.52
N MET A 195 25.63 4.53 2.63
CA MET A 195 25.32 5.56 1.64
C MET A 195 25.98 5.27 0.28
N ALA A 196 27.20 4.72 0.28
CA ALA A 196 27.86 4.28 -0.95
C ALA A 196 27.09 3.12 -1.61
N THR A 197 26.70 2.11 -0.83
CA THR A 197 25.92 0.96 -1.33
C THR A 197 24.53 1.39 -1.85
N LEU A 198 23.87 2.32 -1.18
CA LEU A 198 22.59 2.90 -1.64
C LEU A 198 22.74 3.55 -3.02
N ARG A 199 23.77 4.40 -3.20
CA ARG A 199 24.04 5.03 -4.50
C ARG A 199 24.30 4.00 -5.60
N GLU A 200 25.04 2.94 -5.29
CA GLU A 200 25.32 1.85 -6.23
C GLU A 200 24.03 1.11 -6.63
N LYS A 201 23.18 0.76 -5.66
CA LYS A 201 21.90 0.09 -5.94
C LYS A 201 20.95 0.95 -6.77
N ILE A 202 20.89 2.26 -6.53
CA ILE A 202 20.13 3.20 -7.34
C ILE A 202 20.67 3.24 -8.78
N LYS A 203 22.00 3.28 -8.96
CA LYS A 203 22.64 3.26 -10.29
C LYS A 203 22.35 1.96 -11.04
N ASN A 204 22.39 0.83 -10.34
CA ASN A 204 22.09 -0.48 -10.93
C ASN A 204 20.64 -0.61 -11.41
N ALA A 205 19.70 0.10 -10.76
CA ALA A 205 18.31 0.20 -11.20
C ALA A 205 18.07 1.31 -12.26
N GLY A 206 19.13 1.90 -12.81
CA GLY A 206 19.05 2.93 -13.85
C GLY A 206 18.84 4.36 -13.36
N GLY A 207 18.94 4.59 -12.05
CA GLY A 207 18.82 5.92 -11.44
C GLY A 207 20.17 6.64 -11.30
N SER A 208 20.13 7.92 -10.90
CA SER A 208 21.34 8.66 -10.53
C SER A 208 21.61 8.50 -9.03
N GLY A 209 22.79 7.96 -8.70
CA GLY A 209 23.24 7.92 -7.30
C GLY A 209 23.48 9.32 -6.71
N ASP A 210 23.51 10.36 -7.53
CA ASP A 210 23.74 11.75 -7.12
C ASP A 210 22.53 12.35 -6.41
N CYS A 211 21.35 11.68 -6.49
CA CYS A 211 20.18 12.03 -5.68
C CYS A 211 20.46 11.98 -4.16
N ILE A 212 21.46 11.23 -3.72
CA ILE A 212 21.94 11.26 -2.32
C ILE A 212 23.18 12.15 -2.26
N VAL A 213 23.03 13.38 -1.85
CA VAL A 213 24.08 14.39 -1.73
C VAL A 213 24.79 14.27 -0.38
N THR A 214 26.13 14.27 -0.39
CA THR A 214 26.93 14.40 0.85
C THR A 214 27.16 15.86 1.17
N VAL A 215 26.67 16.35 2.31
CA VAL A 215 26.94 17.67 2.84
C VAL A 215 28.11 17.54 3.81
N ARG A 216 29.33 17.94 3.37
CA ARG A 216 30.58 17.75 4.14
C ARG A 216 30.47 18.34 5.54
N GLY A 217 30.86 17.57 6.54
CA GLY A 217 30.85 18.00 7.95
C GLY A 217 29.47 18.01 8.62
N ILE A 218 28.36 17.78 7.87
CA ILE A 218 27.00 17.85 8.39
C ILE A 218 26.29 16.48 8.26
N GLY A 219 26.11 15.98 7.03
CA GLY A 219 25.32 14.76 6.84
C GLY A 219 24.98 14.49 5.38
N TYR A 220 23.74 14.06 5.15
CA TYR A 220 23.25 13.66 3.84
C TYR A 220 21.91 14.32 3.52
N ARG A 221 21.65 14.52 2.24
CA ARG A 221 20.41 15.10 1.73
C ARG A 221 19.93 14.32 0.50
N PHE A 222 18.65 14.07 0.40
CA PHE A 222 18.04 13.57 -0.83
C PHE A 222 17.58 14.76 -1.67
N GLU A 223 17.92 14.73 -2.96
CA GLU A 223 17.47 15.67 -3.96
C GLU A 223 16.70 14.92 -5.05
N ASN A 224 15.52 15.42 -5.39
CA ASN A 224 14.75 14.92 -6.51
C ASN A 224 15.40 15.46 -7.80
N ILE A 225 16.10 14.60 -8.54
CA ILE A 225 16.80 14.92 -9.78
C ILE A 225 16.00 14.36 -10.95
#